data_c3f348c99cce30e00aac90e0d6e64451
#
_entry.id   c3f348c99cce30e00aac90e0d6e64451
#
_cell.length_a   1.000
_cell.length_b   1.000
_cell.length_c   1.000
_cell.angle_alpha   90.00
_cell.angle_beta   90.00
_cell.angle_gamma   90.00
#
_symmetry.space_group_name_H-M   'P 1'
#
loop_
_entity.id
_entity.type
_entity.pdbx_description
1 polymer ?
#
loop_
_entity_poly.entity_id
_entity_poly.type
_entity_poly.pdbx_seq_one_letter_code
_entity_poly.pdbx_strand_id
1 'polypeptide(L)'
;LNLKINKGNFHVVAWDFRVKKNSERKLRELKRLGFNANIIGQNRYGLYQVVFESFPTREQAIRKLYKIKKEQNPEAWILVKDLN
;
A
#
# COMPACT_ATOMS: atom_id res chain seq x y z
N LEU A 1 26.38 -4.60 4.12
CA LEU A 1 25.77 -3.40 3.59
C LEU A 1 24.26 -3.52 3.59
N ASN A 2 23.64 -2.62 4.28
CA ASN A 2 22.20 -2.61 4.32
C ASN A 2 21.65 -1.85 3.11
N LEU A 3 21.06 -2.59 2.22
CA LEU A 3 20.42 -2.00 1.04
C LEU A 3 18.94 -1.81 1.27
N LYS A 4 18.58 -1.51 2.50
CA LYS A 4 17.19 -1.23 2.82
C LYS A 4 16.70 -0.08 1.97
N ILE A 5 15.86 -0.40 1.02
CA ILE A 5 15.27 0.60 0.13
C ILE A 5 14.20 1.34 0.91
N ASN A 6 14.42 2.62 1.14
CA ASN A 6 13.41 3.45 1.74
C ASN A 6 12.40 3.80 0.68
N LYS A 7 11.29 3.09 0.68
CA LYS A 7 10.21 3.35 -0.28
C LYS A 7 9.37 4.54 0.14
N GLY A 8 9.68 5.12 1.30
CA GLY A 8 8.98 6.29 1.79
C GLY A 8 7.81 5.95 2.69
N ASN A 9 7.22 7.00 3.25
CA ASN A 9 6.19 6.91 4.27
C ASN A 9 4.79 7.26 3.77
N PHE A 10 4.65 7.51 2.49
CA PHE A 10 3.37 7.86 1.87
C PHE A 10 2.86 6.66 1.09
N HIS A 11 1.82 6.02 1.63
CA HIS A 11 1.35 4.74 1.11
C HIS A 11 -0.03 4.91 0.48
N VAL A 12 -0.20 4.41 -0.74
CA VAL A 12 -1.51 4.35 -1.35
C VAL A 12 -2.17 3.05 -0.92
N VAL A 13 -3.11 3.14 -0.01
CA VAL A 13 -3.74 1.96 0.59
C VAL A 13 -4.79 1.39 -0.34
N ALA A 14 -4.72 0.07 -0.54
CA ALA A 14 -5.67 -0.66 -1.35
C ALA A 14 -6.87 -1.09 -0.50
N TRP A 15 -6.63 -1.98 0.45
CA TRP A 15 -7.66 -2.56 1.29
C TRP A 15 -7.08 -2.93 2.65
N ASP A 16 -7.99 -3.02 3.64
CA ASP A 16 -7.69 -3.54 4.96
C ASP A 16 -8.37 -4.89 5.11
N PHE A 17 -7.67 -5.85 5.70
CA PHE A 17 -8.20 -7.20 5.88
C PHE A 17 -8.08 -7.66 7.33
N ARG A 18 -9.14 -8.24 7.84
CA ARG A 18 -9.14 -8.84 9.17
C ARG A 18 -8.31 -10.12 9.19
N VAL A 19 -8.39 -10.90 8.12
CA VAL A 19 -7.71 -12.19 8.00
C VAL A 19 -6.44 -12.03 7.20
N LYS A 20 -5.30 -12.40 7.80
CA LYS A 20 -3.99 -12.27 7.18
C LYS A 20 -3.92 -12.95 5.81
N LYS A 21 -4.50 -14.13 5.71
CA LYS A 21 -4.50 -14.92 4.48
C LYS A 21 -5.14 -14.15 3.33
N ASN A 22 -6.20 -13.40 3.62
CA ASN A 22 -6.88 -12.61 2.59
C ASN A 22 -5.99 -11.43 2.14
N SER A 23 -5.25 -10.84 3.07
CA SER A 23 -4.32 -9.76 2.71
C SER A 23 -3.19 -10.27 1.82
N GLU A 24 -2.71 -11.48 2.10
CA GLU A 24 -1.65 -12.10 1.29
C GLU A 24 -2.14 -12.43 -0.12
N ARG A 25 -3.39 -12.84 -0.24
CA ARG A 25 -3.99 -13.10 -1.55
C ARG A 25 -4.09 -11.81 -2.37
N LYS A 26 -4.55 -10.73 -1.74
CA LYS A 26 -4.64 -9.43 -2.40
C LYS A 26 -3.25 -8.94 -2.80
N LEU A 27 -2.27 -9.13 -1.95
CA LEU A 27 -0.88 -8.75 -2.25
C LEU A 27 -0.39 -9.44 -3.54
N ARG A 28 -0.61 -10.75 -3.64
CA ARG A 28 -0.19 -11.51 -4.82
C ARG A 28 -0.90 -11.00 -6.08
N GLU A 29 -2.19 -10.70 -5.95
CA GLU A 29 -2.98 -10.17 -7.06
C GLU A 29 -2.42 -8.84 -7.56
N LEU A 30 -2.12 -7.92 -6.64
CA LEU A 30 -1.59 -6.61 -7.00
C LEU A 30 -0.19 -6.70 -7.63
N LYS A 31 0.64 -7.59 -7.11
CA LYS A 31 1.97 -7.82 -7.70
C LYS A 31 1.85 -8.37 -9.11
N ARG A 32 0.89 -9.26 -9.33
CA ARG A 32 0.64 -9.82 -10.66
C ARG A 32 0.20 -8.75 -11.65
N LEU A 33 -0.52 -7.72 -11.16
CA LEU A 33 -0.94 -6.59 -11.98
C LEU A 33 0.18 -5.58 -12.22
N GLY A 34 1.35 -5.80 -11.62
CA GLY A 34 2.51 -4.94 -11.85
C GLY A 34 2.75 -3.88 -10.78
N PHE A 35 1.96 -3.87 -9.70
CA PHE A 35 2.16 -2.92 -8.62
C PHE A 35 3.28 -3.36 -7.70
N ASN A 36 4.01 -2.40 -7.16
CA ASN A 36 5.03 -2.64 -6.15
C ASN A 36 4.36 -2.68 -4.77
N ALA A 37 3.43 -3.62 -4.63
CA ALA A 37 2.55 -3.72 -3.48
C ALA A 37 3.23 -4.34 -2.26
N ASN A 38 2.68 -4.06 -1.09
CA ASN A 38 3.21 -4.61 0.15
C ASN A 38 2.12 -4.63 1.22
N ILE A 39 2.35 -5.44 2.25
CA ILE A 39 1.56 -5.41 3.48
C ILE A 39 2.38 -4.63 4.50
N ILE A 40 1.84 -3.52 4.99
CA ILE A 40 2.59 -2.63 5.89
C ILE A 40 2.24 -2.83 7.37
N GLY A 41 1.65 -3.97 7.70
CA GLY A 41 1.33 -4.33 9.07
C GLY A 41 -0.14 -4.17 9.37
N GLN A 42 -0.46 -4.09 10.66
CA GLN A 42 -1.83 -3.96 11.12
C GLN A 42 -2.07 -2.55 11.65
N ASN A 43 -3.30 -2.05 11.44
CA ASN A 43 -3.71 -0.81 12.06
C ASN A 43 -4.16 -1.06 13.51
N ARG A 44 -4.63 -0.02 14.20
CA ARG A 44 -5.04 -0.14 15.61
C ARG A 44 -6.25 -1.07 15.81
N TYR A 45 -6.96 -1.38 14.75
CA TYR A 45 -8.10 -2.30 14.80
C TYR A 45 -7.72 -3.74 14.47
N GLY A 46 -6.43 -3.99 14.27
CA GLY A 46 -5.93 -5.32 13.92
C GLY A 46 -6.11 -5.69 12.47
N LEU A 47 -6.43 -4.73 11.61
CA LEU A 47 -6.62 -5.00 10.19
C LEU A 47 -5.30 -4.91 9.44
N TYR A 48 -5.03 -5.91 8.61
CA TYR A 48 -3.83 -5.94 7.77
C TYR A 48 -4.00 -5.00 6.59
N GLN A 49 -3.10 -4.03 6.48
CA GLN A 49 -3.18 -2.99 5.46
C GLN A 49 -2.33 -3.36 4.24
N VAL A 50 -3.00 -3.51 3.10
CA VAL A 50 -2.35 -3.79 1.83
C VAL A 50 -2.26 -2.49 1.05
N VAL A 51 -1.05 -2.14 0.60
CA VAL A 51 -0.83 -0.91 -0.16
C VAL A 51 -0.49 -1.26 -1.61
N PHE A 52 -0.96 -0.42 -2.52
CA PHE A 52 -0.58 -0.53 -3.94
C PHE A 52 0.89 -0.20 -4.12
N GLU A 53 1.32 0.87 -3.46
CA GLU A 53 2.67 1.36 -3.61
C GLU A 53 2.98 2.38 -2.53
N SER A 54 4.28 2.57 -2.24
CA SER A 54 4.74 3.53 -1.23
C SER A 54 5.72 4.51 -1.87
N PHE A 55 5.70 5.74 -1.40
CA PHE A 55 6.47 6.83 -2.01
C PHE A 55 7.16 7.68 -0.96
N PRO A 56 8.33 8.27 -1.32
CA PRO A 56 9.03 9.16 -0.38
C PRO A 56 8.38 10.53 -0.25
N THR A 57 7.57 10.96 -1.22
CA THR A 57 6.92 12.27 -1.15
C THR A 57 5.42 12.15 -1.33
N ARG A 58 4.72 13.13 -0.75
CA ARG A 58 3.26 13.20 -0.86
C ARG A 58 2.82 13.41 -2.31
N GLU A 59 3.55 14.23 -3.05
CA GLU A 59 3.23 14.55 -4.44
C GLU A 59 3.23 13.31 -5.33
N GLN A 60 4.23 12.46 -5.13
CA GLN A 60 4.31 11.20 -5.87
C GLN A 60 3.13 10.29 -5.53
N ALA A 61 2.80 10.21 -4.24
CA ALA A 61 1.67 9.38 -3.79
C ALA A 61 0.35 9.90 -4.35
N ILE A 62 0.15 11.20 -4.36
CA ILE A 62 -1.08 11.80 -4.89
C ILE A 62 -1.25 11.51 -6.37
N ARG A 63 -0.19 11.62 -7.15
CA ARG A 63 -0.26 11.32 -8.58
C ARG A 63 -0.70 9.88 -8.82
N LYS A 64 -0.13 8.96 -8.06
CA LYS A 64 -0.50 7.55 -8.18
C LYS A 64 -1.91 7.30 -7.67
N LEU A 65 -2.31 8.00 -6.62
CA LEU A 65 -3.63 7.86 -6.04
C LEU A 65 -4.72 8.15 -7.07
N TYR A 66 -4.60 9.24 -7.82
CA TYR A 66 -5.60 9.58 -8.82
C TYR A 66 -5.77 8.46 -9.84
N LYS A 67 -4.66 7.93 -10.32
CA LYS A 67 -4.69 6.83 -11.29
C LYS A 67 -5.33 5.58 -10.69
N ILE A 68 -4.96 5.23 -9.46
CA ILE A 68 -5.48 4.04 -8.80
C ILE A 68 -6.97 4.18 -8.52
N LYS A 69 -7.43 5.35 -8.09
CA LYS A 69 -8.85 5.57 -7.85
C LYS A 69 -9.67 5.41 -9.12
N LYS A 70 -9.11 5.82 -10.25
CA LYS A 70 -9.79 5.74 -11.52
C LYS A 70 -9.82 4.32 -12.08
N GLU A 71 -8.71 3.57 -11.93
CA GLU A 71 -8.53 2.30 -12.63
C GLU A 71 -8.71 1.07 -11.77
N GLN A 72 -8.53 1.19 -10.45
CA GLN A 72 -8.49 0.03 -9.57
C GLN A 72 -9.49 0.08 -8.43
N ASN A 73 -9.42 1.11 -7.62
CA ASN A 73 -10.22 1.18 -6.40
C ASN A 73 -10.57 2.65 -6.07
N PRO A 74 -11.82 3.07 -6.27
CA PRO A 74 -12.22 4.44 -5.97
C PRO A 74 -12.12 4.80 -4.49
N GLU A 75 -12.01 3.80 -3.62
CA GLU A 75 -11.88 4.01 -2.17
C GLU A 75 -10.42 4.08 -1.71
N ALA A 76 -9.45 4.02 -2.63
CA ALA A 76 -8.04 4.13 -2.27
C ALA A 76 -7.76 5.48 -1.60
N TRP A 77 -6.80 5.47 -0.67
CA TRP A 77 -6.46 6.66 0.08
C TRP A 77 -4.98 6.64 0.46
N ILE A 78 -4.48 7.79 0.93
CA ILE A 78 -3.07 7.90 1.31
C ILE A 78 -2.96 7.80 2.83
N LEU A 79 -2.11 6.85 3.26
CA LEU A 79 -1.73 6.70 4.66
C LEU A 79 -0.30 7.18 4.82
N VAL A 80 -0.08 8.06 5.79
CA VAL A 80 1.27 8.48 6.14
C VAL A 80 1.70 7.65 7.34
N LYS A 81 2.71 6.83 7.15
CA LYS A 81 3.17 5.93 8.19
C LYS A 81 4.66 5.64 8.03
N ASP A 82 5.41 5.86 9.09
CA ASP A 82 6.83 5.51 9.13
C ASP A 82 6.94 4.04 9.46
N LEU A 83 7.61 3.29 8.58
CA LEU A 83 7.77 1.85 8.72
C LEU A 83 9.07 1.46 9.42
N ASN A 84 9.88 2.43 9.79
CA ASN A 84 11.15 2.16 10.49
C ASN A 84 10.96 1.95 11.98
#